data_83798641bfd5639bd4e76838c443dce5
#
_entry.id   83798641bfd5639bd4e76838c443dce5
#
_cell.length_a   1.000
_cell.length_b   1.000
_cell.length_c   1.000
_cell.angle_alpha   90.00
_cell.angle_beta   90.00
_cell.angle_gamma   90.00
#
_symmetry.space_group_name_H-M   'P 1'
#
loop_
_entity.id
_entity.type
_entity.pdbx_description
1 polymer ?
#
loop_
_entity_poly.entity_id
_entity_poly.type
_entity_poly.pdbx_seq_one_letter_code
_entity_poly.pdbx_strand_id
1 'polypeptide(L)'
;MIKVDPRSSTPIYEQIELGIKELIMKGALKQGEKLPSVRELASMLTINPNTISKAYGELEREGIIETLRGQGSFVSENIEGKVDERRMEEISGSLKKIILEASYSGITKEDFIDLTLKIFSQLGVDNNDKSK
;
A
#
# COMPACT_ATOMS: atom_id res chain seq x y z
N MET A 1 4.14 6.73 -10.11
CA MET A 1 4.95 7.55 -9.22
C MET A 1 4.18 7.85 -7.95
N ILE A 2 4.90 8.04 -6.86
CA ILE A 2 4.24 8.32 -5.60
C ILE A 2 3.87 9.79 -5.53
N LYS A 3 2.60 10.05 -5.23
CA LYS A 3 2.13 11.41 -5.04
C LYS A 3 1.69 11.57 -3.60
N VAL A 4 2.13 12.65 -2.99
CA VAL A 4 1.84 12.91 -1.60
C VAL A 4 0.94 14.13 -1.51
N ASP A 5 -0.18 13.97 -0.80
CA ASP A 5 -1.13 15.06 -0.60
C ASP A 5 -1.08 15.48 0.87
N PRO A 6 -0.45 16.62 1.16
CA PRO A 6 -0.33 17.04 2.57
C PRO A 6 -1.65 17.41 3.19
N ARG A 7 -2.70 17.59 2.40
CA ARG A 7 -4.02 17.94 2.94
C ARG A 7 -4.89 16.73 3.20
N SER A 8 -4.41 15.55 2.83
CA SER A 8 -5.16 14.33 3.10
C SER A 8 -5.17 14.03 4.59
N SER A 9 -6.23 13.40 5.07
CA SER A 9 -6.29 12.95 6.46
C SER A 9 -5.37 11.76 6.70
N THR A 10 -4.88 11.12 5.63
CA THR A 10 -3.94 10.02 5.76
C THR A 10 -2.54 10.58 6.02
N PRO A 11 -1.87 10.12 7.08
CA PRO A 11 -0.52 10.62 7.35
C PRO A 11 0.42 10.40 6.16
N ILE A 12 1.40 11.28 6.03
CA ILE A 12 2.31 11.23 4.88
C ILE A 12 3.04 9.89 4.81
N TYR A 13 3.53 9.38 5.94
CA TYR A 13 4.27 8.12 5.89
C TYR A 13 3.38 6.98 5.39
N GLU A 14 2.11 7.03 5.74
CA GLU A 14 1.18 6.00 5.29
C GLU A 14 0.89 6.13 3.80
N GLN A 15 0.81 7.36 3.30
CA GLN A 15 0.65 7.57 1.86
C GLN A 15 1.83 6.99 1.09
N ILE A 16 3.03 7.11 1.66
CA ILE A 16 4.22 6.55 1.01
C ILE A 16 4.17 5.03 1.02
N GLU A 17 3.77 4.44 2.16
CA GLU A 17 3.62 2.99 2.23
C GLU A 17 2.64 2.49 1.17
N LEU A 18 1.48 3.13 1.11
CA LEU A 18 0.46 2.70 0.16
C LEU A 18 0.92 2.91 -1.28
N GLY A 19 1.64 4.01 -1.53
CA GLY A 19 2.16 4.28 -2.86
C GLY A 19 3.13 3.21 -3.33
N ILE A 20 4.02 2.78 -2.43
CA ILE A 20 4.97 1.74 -2.78
C ILE A 20 4.26 0.41 -3.00
N LYS A 21 3.31 0.07 -2.12
CA LYS A 21 2.54 -1.16 -2.28
C LYS A 21 1.79 -1.16 -3.61
N GLU A 22 1.25 -0.01 -3.97
CA GLU A 22 0.51 0.08 -5.23
C GLU A 22 1.43 -0.12 -6.42
N LEU A 23 2.63 0.46 -6.38
CA LEU A 23 3.60 0.28 -7.48
C LEU A 23 4.00 -1.18 -7.62
N ILE A 24 4.16 -1.88 -6.49
CA ILE A 24 4.49 -3.29 -6.52
C ILE A 24 3.33 -4.09 -7.11
N MET A 25 2.13 -3.79 -6.66
CA MET A 25 0.95 -4.51 -7.13
C MET A 25 0.74 -4.34 -8.63
N LYS A 26 1.02 -3.15 -9.14
CA LYS A 26 0.86 -2.87 -10.56
C LYS A 26 2.03 -3.38 -11.41
N GLY A 27 3.06 -3.88 -10.77
CA GLY A 27 4.22 -4.37 -11.48
C GLY A 27 5.22 -3.30 -11.87
N ALA A 28 5.00 -2.05 -11.43
CA ALA A 28 5.94 -0.97 -11.71
C ALA A 28 7.22 -1.13 -10.90
N LEU A 29 7.08 -1.69 -9.70
CA LEU A 29 8.22 -2.12 -8.89
C LEU A 29 8.17 -3.62 -8.82
N LYS A 30 9.26 -4.28 -9.20
CA LYS A 30 9.28 -5.73 -9.28
C LYS A 30 10.00 -6.32 -8.09
N GLN A 31 9.70 -7.58 -7.81
CA GLN A 31 10.37 -8.30 -6.75
C GLN A 31 11.88 -8.26 -6.98
N GLY A 32 12.61 -8.00 -5.91
CA GLY A 32 14.06 -7.91 -5.98
C GLY A 32 14.59 -6.58 -6.46
N GLU A 33 13.73 -5.71 -6.92
CA GLU A 33 14.16 -4.42 -7.45
C GLU A 33 14.59 -3.50 -6.30
N LYS A 34 15.66 -2.74 -6.55
CA LYS A 34 16.19 -1.84 -5.55
C LYS A 34 15.35 -0.57 -5.46
N LEU A 35 15.06 -0.17 -4.25
CA LEU A 35 14.32 1.07 -3.99
C LEU A 35 15.28 2.23 -3.83
N PRO A 36 14.81 3.46 -4.06
CA PRO A 36 15.62 4.61 -3.72
C PRO A 36 15.96 4.59 -2.24
N SER A 37 17.10 5.11 -1.87
CA SER A 37 17.45 5.21 -0.47
C SER A 37 16.50 6.19 0.22
N VAL A 38 16.50 6.15 1.56
CA VAL A 38 15.66 7.08 2.31
C VAL A 38 15.96 8.52 1.90
N ARG A 39 17.25 8.87 1.79
CA ARG A 39 17.61 10.22 1.41
C ARG A 39 17.19 10.57 -0.01
N GLU A 40 17.38 9.62 -0.91
CA GLU A 40 17.00 9.85 -2.29
C GLU A 40 15.51 10.10 -2.42
N LEU A 41 14.71 9.26 -1.79
CA LEU A 41 13.27 9.43 -1.89
C LEU A 41 12.80 10.69 -1.19
N ALA A 42 13.40 11.00 -0.03
CA ALA A 42 13.07 12.23 0.68
C ALA A 42 13.34 13.44 -0.20
N SER A 43 14.46 13.43 -0.91
CA SER A 43 14.81 14.51 -1.80
C SER A 43 13.84 14.59 -2.98
N MET A 44 13.53 13.44 -3.58
CA MET A 44 12.63 13.40 -4.72
C MET A 44 11.24 13.91 -4.39
N LEU A 45 10.76 13.61 -3.20
CA LEU A 45 9.41 14.00 -2.79
C LEU A 45 9.38 15.28 -1.99
N THR A 46 10.53 15.81 -1.65
CA THR A 46 10.67 17.00 -0.80
C THR A 46 9.97 16.76 0.54
N ILE A 47 10.33 15.65 1.17
CA ILE A 47 9.74 15.20 2.43
C ILE A 47 10.85 14.91 3.42
N ASN A 48 10.55 15.10 4.70
CA ASN A 48 11.48 14.83 5.78
C ASN A 48 11.98 13.38 5.71
N PRO A 49 13.30 13.17 5.74
CA PRO A 49 13.81 11.79 5.70
C PRO A 49 13.28 10.90 6.81
N ASN A 50 12.97 11.47 7.97
CA ASN A 50 12.41 10.67 9.06
C ASN A 50 11.06 10.07 8.69
N THR A 51 10.26 10.81 7.92
CA THR A 51 8.98 10.32 7.45
C THR A 51 9.17 9.16 6.48
N ILE A 52 10.14 9.28 5.58
CA ILE A 52 10.46 8.19 4.66
C ILE A 52 10.97 6.98 5.43
N SER A 53 11.83 7.23 6.42
CA SER A 53 12.39 6.16 7.21
C SER A 53 11.29 5.38 7.94
N LYS A 54 10.29 6.10 8.44
CA LYS A 54 9.17 5.46 9.12
C LYS A 54 8.38 4.58 8.14
N ALA A 55 8.14 5.09 6.93
CA ALA A 55 7.42 4.31 5.93
C ALA A 55 8.19 3.06 5.56
N TYR A 56 9.48 3.19 5.32
CA TYR A 56 10.30 2.03 4.98
C TYR A 56 10.33 1.01 6.11
N GLY A 57 10.40 1.52 7.35
CA GLY A 57 10.40 0.62 8.51
C GLY A 57 9.14 -0.20 8.60
N GLU A 58 8.00 0.42 8.34
CA GLU A 58 6.74 -0.30 8.37
C GLU A 58 6.65 -1.32 7.24
N LEU A 59 7.11 -0.95 6.05
CA LEU A 59 7.10 -1.89 4.93
C LEU A 59 8.02 -3.06 5.21
N GLU A 60 9.15 -2.80 5.85
CA GLU A 60 10.08 -3.87 6.20
C GLU A 60 9.47 -4.79 7.25
N ARG A 61 8.79 -4.22 8.24
CA ARG A 61 8.14 -5.00 9.27
C ARG A 61 7.06 -5.91 8.68
N GLU A 62 6.40 -5.45 7.63
CA GLU A 62 5.38 -6.25 6.96
C GLU A 62 5.95 -7.24 5.95
N GLY A 63 7.26 -7.20 5.73
CA GLY A 63 7.88 -8.12 4.79
C GLY A 63 7.74 -7.71 3.34
N ILE A 64 7.32 -6.47 3.10
CA ILE A 64 7.15 -5.97 1.74
C ILE A 64 8.50 -5.61 1.13
N ILE A 65 9.40 -5.07 1.94
CA ILE A 65 10.75 -4.74 1.48
C ILE A 65 11.76 -5.35 2.44
N GLU A 66 12.99 -5.46 1.97
CA GLU A 66 14.11 -5.97 2.74
C GLU A 66 15.25 -4.97 2.68
N THR A 67 15.88 -4.74 3.81
CA THR A 67 17.04 -3.88 3.86
C THR A 67 18.28 -4.76 4.01
N LEU A 68 19.19 -4.65 3.07
CA LEU A 68 20.46 -5.38 3.10
C LEU A 68 21.55 -4.41 3.48
N ARG A 69 22.21 -4.69 4.58
CA ARG A 69 23.20 -3.81 5.14
C ARG A 69 24.26 -3.45 4.11
N GLY A 70 24.48 -2.16 3.92
CA GLY A 70 25.48 -1.69 2.99
C GLY A 70 25.07 -1.74 1.53
N GLN A 71 23.89 -2.27 1.24
CA GLN A 71 23.45 -2.40 -0.14
C GLN A 71 22.16 -1.66 -0.43
N GLY A 72 21.35 -1.40 0.59
CA GLY A 72 20.12 -0.64 0.42
C GLY A 72 18.87 -1.45 0.66
N SER A 73 17.75 -0.91 0.23
CA SER A 73 16.46 -1.53 0.41
C SER A 73 15.95 -2.06 -0.92
N PHE A 74 15.31 -3.22 -0.87
CA PHE A 74 14.85 -3.93 -2.06
C PHE A 74 13.44 -4.43 -1.85
N VAL A 75 12.68 -4.53 -2.92
CA VAL A 75 11.38 -5.19 -2.86
C VAL A 75 11.61 -6.65 -2.53
N SER A 76 10.90 -7.16 -1.54
CA SER A 76 11.07 -8.55 -1.12
C SER A 76 10.72 -9.49 -2.26
N GLU A 77 11.43 -10.62 -2.30
CA GLU A 77 11.16 -11.61 -3.33
C GLU A 77 10.11 -12.61 -2.90
N ASN A 78 9.74 -12.55 -1.63
CA ASN A 78 8.77 -13.48 -1.09
C ASN A 78 7.62 -12.74 -0.47
N ILE A 79 6.91 -11.97 -1.26
CA ILE A 79 5.71 -11.30 -0.78
C ILE A 79 4.56 -12.24 -1.01
N GLU A 80 4.33 -13.09 -0.02
CA GLU A 80 3.23 -14.01 -0.18
C GLU A 80 2.19 -13.70 0.82
N GLY A 81 1.07 -13.22 0.37
CA GLY A 81 -0.03 -12.98 1.25
C GLY A 81 -0.59 -14.28 1.75
N LYS A 82 -0.52 -14.46 3.05
CA LYS A 82 -1.20 -15.58 3.68
C LYS A 82 -2.34 -15.05 4.47
N VAL A 83 -3.50 -15.60 4.24
CA VAL A 83 -4.69 -15.23 4.98
C VAL A 83 -4.61 -15.89 6.35
N ASP A 84 -4.60 -15.08 7.42
CA ASP A 84 -4.79 -15.65 8.74
C ASP A 84 -5.98 -14.95 9.39
N GLU A 85 -6.52 -15.58 10.41
CA GLU A 85 -7.76 -15.11 11.01
C GLU A 85 -7.64 -13.73 11.60
N ARG A 86 -6.52 -13.47 12.24
CA ARG A 86 -6.33 -12.19 12.88
C ARG A 86 -6.31 -11.07 11.86
N ARG A 87 -5.56 -11.28 10.78
CA ARG A 87 -5.47 -10.27 9.73
C ARG A 87 -6.83 -10.07 9.06
N MET A 88 -7.54 -11.16 8.88
CA MET A 88 -8.86 -11.08 8.27
C MET A 88 -9.81 -10.26 9.15
N GLU A 89 -9.72 -10.44 10.46
CA GLU A 89 -10.56 -9.66 11.37
C GLU A 89 -10.22 -8.18 11.31
N GLU A 90 -8.95 -7.85 11.20
CA GLU A 90 -8.54 -6.47 11.09
C GLU A 90 -9.09 -5.82 9.83
N ILE A 91 -8.97 -6.53 8.73
CA ILE A 91 -9.48 -6.02 7.46
C ILE A 91 -10.99 -5.90 7.50
N SER A 92 -11.65 -6.89 8.07
CA SER A 92 -13.10 -6.87 8.20
C SER A 92 -13.56 -5.68 9.02
N GLY A 93 -12.86 -5.39 10.11
CA GLY A 93 -13.20 -4.24 10.94
C GLY A 93 -13.02 -2.92 10.20
N SER A 94 -11.93 -2.79 9.47
CA SER A 94 -11.68 -1.58 8.68
C SER A 94 -12.74 -1.42 7.60
N LEU A 95 -13.08 -2.53 6.94
CA LEU A 95 -14.08 -2.49 5.90
C LEU A 95 -15.43 -2.09 6.44
N LYS A 96 -15.78 -2.63 7.61
CA LYS A 96 -17.05 -2.28 8.25
C LYS A 96 -17.13 -0.78 8.51
N LYS A 97 -16.05 -0.20 8.98
CA LYS A 97 -15.99 1.22 9.23
C LYS A 97 -16.23 2.02 7.95
N ILE A 98 -15.59 1.60 6.88
CA ILE A 98 -15.74 2.29 5.61
C ILE A 98 -17.16 2.16 5.07
N ILE A 99 -17.74 0.98 5.21
CA ILE A 99 -19.11 0.78 4.76
C ILE A 99 -20.08 1.66 5.53
N LEU A 100 -19.86 1.78 6.84
CA LEU A 100 -20.72 2.66 7.64
C LEU A 100 -20.59 4.11 7.17
N GLU A 101 -19.38 4.57 6.94
CA GLU A 101 -19.16 5.93 6.45
C GLU A 101 -19.83 6.15 5.10
N ALA A 102 -19.70 5.18 4.21
CA ALA A 102 -20.29 5.28 2.89
C ALA A 102 -21.82 5.35 2.99
N SER A 103 -22.37 4.49 3.85
CA SER A 103 -23.81 4.43 4.00
C SER A 103 -24.38 5.75 4.53
N TYR A 104 -23.71 6.34 5.51
CA TYR A 104 -24.16 7.61 6.04
C TYR A 104 -23.96 8.76 5.05
N SER A 105 -23.11 8.56 4.06
CA SER A 105 -22.91 9.55 3.00
C SER A 105 -23.88 9.37 1.85
N GLY A 106 -24.77 8.39 1.93
CA GLY A 106 -25.75 8.19 0.88
C GLY A 106 -25.33 7.26 -0.24
N ILE A 107 -24.20 6.56 -0.06
CA ILE A 107 -23.73 5.63 -1.08
C ILE A 107 -24.47 4.32 -0.90
N THR A 108 -25.13 3.84 -1.97
CA THR A 108 -25.88 2.61 -1.89
C THR A 108 -24.93 1.41 -1.91
N LYS A 109 -25.46 0.26 -1.51
CA LYS A 109 -24.68 -0.97 -1.54
C LYS A 109 -24.16 -1.24 -2.96
N GLU A 110 -25.03 -1.07 -3.95
CA GLU A 110 -24.65 -1.31 -5.33
C GLU A 110 -23.52 -0.37 -5.76
N ASP A 111 -23.65 0.90 -5.43
CA ASP A 111 -22.61 1.87 -5.78
C ASP A 111 -21.31 1.55 -5.08
N PHE A 112 -21.38 1.10 -3.83
CA PHE A 112 -20.18 0.77 -3.09
C PHE A 112 -19.47 -0.43 -3.72
N ILE A 113 -20.24 -1.43 -4.12
CA ILE A 113 -19.66 -2.62 -4.77
C ILE A 113 -19.02 -2.22 -6.10
N ASP A 114 -19.71 -1.39 -6.88
CA ASP A 114 -19.16 -0.93 -8.14
C ASP A 114 -17.87 -0.16 -7.93
N LEU A 115 -17.82 0.69 -6.91
CA LEU A 115 -16.62 1.43 -6.57
C LEU A 115 -15.47 0.49 -6.21
N THR A 116 -15.79 -0.55 -5.42
CA THR A 116 -14.79 -1.53 -5.03
C THR A 116 -14.19 -2.23 -6.24
N LEU A 117 -15.05 -2.65 -7.16
CA LEU A 117 -14.59 -3.32 -8.37
C LEU A 117 -13.72 -2.41 -9.22
N LYS A 118 -14.10 -1.14 -9.30
CA LYS A 118 -13.33 -0.16 -10.04
C LYS A 118 -11.93 -0.01 -9.45
N ILE A 119 -11.85 0.04 -8.11
CA ILE A 119 -10.57 0.19 -7.44
C ILE A 119 -9.69 -1.03 -7.68
N PHE A 120 -10.26 -2.22 -7.60
CA PHE A 120 -9.50 -3.43 -7.92
C PHE A 120 -8.90 -3.33 -9.32
N SER A 121 -9.68 -2.86 -10.26
CA SER A 121 -9.22 -2.71 -11.63
C SER A 121 -8.07 -1.70 -11.72
N GLN A 122 -8.21 -0.57 -11.01
CA GLN A 122 -7.18 0.44 -11.02
C GLN A 122 -5.87 -0.07 -10.43
N LEU A 123 -5.97 -0.98 -9.46
CA LEU A 123 -4.79 -1.55 -8.83
C LEU A 123 -4.20 -2.70 -9.63
N GLY A 124 -4.85 -3.10 -10.71
CA GLY A 124 -4.36 -4.19 -11.54
C GLY A 124 -4.66 -5.55 -10.98
N VAL A 125 -5.55 -5.66 -10.01
CA VAL A 125 -5.94 -6.94 -9.44
C VAL A 125 -7.21 -7.37 -10.12
N ASP A 126 -7.03 -8.24 -11.03
CA ASP A 126 -8.16 -8.70 -11.73
C ASP A 126 -8.56 -9.96 -11.26
N ASN A 127 -8.59 -10.36 -10.61
CA ASN A 127 -8.94 -11.37 -10.11
C ASN A 127 -9.17 -12.53 -10.56
N ASN A 128 -9.38 -12.64 -11.12
CA ASN A 128 -9.63 -13.70 -11.51
C ASN A 128 -8.63 -14.59 -11.36
N ASP A 129 -7.97 -14.44 -11.34
CA ASP A 129 -7.20 -15.16 -11.31
C ASP A 129 -6.66 -15.75 -10.36
N LYS A 130 -6.81 -15.86 -9.87
CA LYS A 130 -6.37 -16.45 -9.15
C LYS A 130 -6.62 -17.45 -8.94
N SER A 131 -6.94 -17.68 -9.26
CA SER A 131 -7.32 -18.70 -9.10
C SER A 131 -6.52 -19.60 -9.32
N LYS A 132 -5.98 -19.54 -9.42
CA LYS A 132 -5.29 -20.35 -9.67
C LYS A 132 -4.75 -20.85 -8.98
#